data_1bf9907de41ee888d578efa4827c4543
#
_entry.id   1bf9907de41ee888d578efa4827c4543
#
_cell.length_a   1.000
_cell.length_b   1.000
_cell.length_c   1.000
_cell.angle_alpha   90.00
_cell.angle_beta   90.00
_cell.angle_gamma   90.00
#
_symmetry.space_group_name_H-M   'P 1'
#
loop_
_entity.id
_entity.type
_entity.pdbx_description
1 polymer ?
#
loop_
_entity_poly.entity_id
_entity_poly.type
_entity_poly.pdbx_seq_one_letter_code
_entity_poly.pdbx_strand_id
1 'polypeptide(L)'
;MRIKILQTASFLLILLSCVFQSNAQQTEVKSFTLQEALDYAVSHGYKARTAAIELKSTIAQRKGYISLALPQISANVNYQYFYKLPTQMMPDILTTAVDGSLVQHGLIPPEQMKPASDEKIPVQFGTTNNLSAGVTASQLVFDGIFFVGLKATAMLVDLSKASVDKSLIEIKSSVAQAYYVVLVAKESRLILDSTYNKMNVILEQTKQFQANGFIEETDVEQLSLMVSNLKNKMEMTDRNIDLVTDLLQLQMGMDIDEPILLKDDLMTLLDQAIASNIADKQFDVNNHFDF
;
A
#
# COMPACT_ATOMS: atom_id res chain seq x y z
N MET A 1 27.18 21.08 49.48
CA MET A 1 26.69 21.83 48.34
C MET A 1 27.58 21.64 47.09
N ARG A 2 28.90 21.50 47.20
CA ARG A 2 29.83 21.31 46.04
C ARG A 2 29.72 19.97 45.31
N ILE A 3 29.30 18.87 45.95
CA ILE A 3 29.21 17.53 45.32
C ILE A 3 28.02 17.43 44.40
N LYS A 4 26.87 18.09 44.68
CA LYS A 4 25.69 18.08 43.80
C LYS A 4 25.93 18.87 42.51
N ILE A 5 26.74 19.92 42.56
CA ILE A 5 27.08 20.73 41.37
C ILE A 5 28.00 19.96 40.41
N LEU A 6 28.90 19.13 40.95
CA LEU A 6 29.79 18.30 40.13
C LEU A 6 29.02 17.16 39.44
N GLN A 7 27.99 16.57 40.07
CA GLN A 7 27.16 15.54 39.51
C GLN A 7 26.24 16.11 38.40
N THR A 8 25.67 17.31 38.56
CA THR A 8 24.84 17.94 37.52
C THR A 8 25.69 18.40 36.34
N ALA A 9 26.90 18.88 36.56
CA ALA A 9 27.83 19.24 35.49
C ALA A 9 28.28 18.01 34.66
N SER A 10 28.54 16.88 35.32
CA SER A 10 28.91 15.62 34.67
C SER A 10 27.73 15.07 33.81
N PHE A 11 26.50 15.16 34.31
CA PHE A 11 25.30 14.73 33.57
C PHE A 11 25.01 15.63 32.35
N LEU A 12 25.27 16.93 32.48
CA LEU A 12 25.13 17.89 31.36
C LEU A 12 26.20 17.66 30.29
N LEU A 13 27.43 17.27 30.69
CA LEU A 13 28.49 16.98 29.73
C LEU A 13 28.24 15.68 28.94
N ILE A 14 27.66 14.67 29.59
CA ILE A 14 27.25 13.42 28.94
C ILE A 14 26.07 13.65 27.98
N LEU A 15 25.10 14.49 28.32
CA LEU A 15 24.03 14.90 27.45
C LEU A 15 24.51 15.69 26.22
N LEU A 16 25.54 16.54 26.40
CA LEU A 16 26.12 17.33 25.29
C LEU A 16 26.95 16.43 24.35
N SER A 17 27.57 15.34 24.81
CA SER A 17 28.28 14.41 23.94
C SER A 17 27.38 13.53 23.10
N CYS A 18 26.13 13.25 23.51
CA CYS A 18 25.14 12.54 22.70
C CYS A 18 24.58 13.35 21.52
N VAL A 19 24.63 14.69 21.58
CA VAL A 19 24.10 15.57 20.50
C VAL A 19 25.11 15.73 19.36
N PHE A 20 26.41 15.43 19.56
CA PHE A 20 27.44 15.56 18.54
C PHE A 20 27.73 14.29 17.71
N GLN A 21 27.01 13.19 17.93
CA GLN A 21 27.00 12.07 16.98
C GLN A 21 25.93 12.30 15.89
N SER A 22 25.94 13.46 15.27
CA SER A 22 25.42 13.57 13.90
C SER A 22 26.39 12.82 13.02
N ASN A 23 26.18 11.50 12.87
CA ASN A 23 26.73 10.78 11.74
C ASN A 23 26.26 11.53 10.48
N ALA A 24 27.17 12.28 9.88
CA ALA A 24 27.04 12.60 8.47
C ALA A 24 26.99 11.23 7.78
N GLN A 25 25.80 10.73 7.52
CA GLN A 25 25.59 9.62 6.59
C GLN A 25 26.22 10.08 5.29
N GLN A 26 27.45 9.68 5.04
CA GLN A 26 27.97 9.67 3.67
C GLN A 26 26.94 8.84 2.90
N THR A 27 26.13 9.49 2.11
CA THR A 27 25.20 8.84 1.20
C THR A 27 26.08 8.11 0.19
N GLU A 28 26.34 6.84 0.45
CA GLU A 28 27.13 5.99 -0.44
C GLU A 28 26.32 5.85 -1.74
N VAL A 29 26.82 6.47 -2.80
CA VAL A 29 26.14 6.44 -4.11
C VAL A 29 26.12 4.99 -4.58
N LYS A 30 24.94 4.39 -4.53
CA LYS A 30 24.73 3.02 -4.98
C LYS A 30 24.83 2.98 -6.51
N SER A 31 25.62 2.06 -7.03
CA SER A 31 25.78 1.88 -8.46
C SER A 31 25.24 0.52 -8.90
N PHE A 32 24.46 0.51 -9.98
CA PHE A 32 23.74 -0.67 -10.46
C PHE A 32 24.05 -0.97 -11.91
N THR A 33 24.29 -2.25 -12.23
CA THR A 33 24.11 -2.82 -13.56
C THR A 33 22.63 -3.14 -13.78
N LEU A 34 22.23 -3.40 -15.02
CA LEU A 34 20.87 -3.81 -15.34
C LEU A 34 20.44 -5.03 -14.51
N GLN A 35 21.30 -6.06 -14.41
CA GLN A 35 20.98 -7.27 -13.66
C GLN A 35 20.85 -6.98 -12.15
N GLU A 36 21.76 -6.19 -11.58
CA GLU A 36 21.70 -5.78 -10.18
C GLU A 36 20.41 -4.97 -9.87
N ALA A 37 19.98 -4.10 -10.80
CA ALA A 37 18.75 -3.33 -10.69
C ALA A 37 17.50 -4.23 -10.71
N LEU A 38 17.47 -5.23 -11.60
CA LEU A 38 16.38 -6.22 -11.67
C LEU A 38 16.28 -7.04 -10.39
N ASP A 39 17.40 -7.55 -9.89
CA ASP A 39 17.43 -8.37 -8.68
C ASP A 39 17.07 -7.56 -7.43
N TYR A 40 17.50 -6.31 -7.38
CA TYR A 40 17.10 -5.38 -6.32
C TYR A 40 15.60 -5.10 -6.32
N ALA A 41 15.00 -4.83 -7.50
CA ALA A 41 13.58 -4.57 -7.65
C ALA A 41 12.72 -5.79 -7.25
N VAL A 42 13.16 -6.99 -7.58
CA VAL A 42 12.48 -8.24 -7.18
C VAL A 42 12.48 -8.41 -5.66
N SER A 43 13.58 -8.03 -4.99
CA SER A 43 13.73 -8.24 -3.54
C SER A 43 13.15 -7.10 -2.71
N HIS A 44 13.19 -5.85 -3.18
CA HIS A 44 12.84 -4.65 -2.43
C HIS A 44 11.65 -3.88 -3.02
N GLY A 45 11.30 -4.12 -4.29
CA GLY A 45 10.24 -3.39 -4.99
C GLY A 45 8.89 -3.47 -4.29
N TYR A 46 8.17 -2.35 -4.28
CA TYR A 46 6.85 -2.27 -3.66
C TYR A 46 5.86 -3.27 -4.25
N LYS A 47 5.85 -3.43 -5.57
CA LYS A 47 4.98 -4.39 -6.27
C LYS A 47 5.30 -5.84 -5.88
N ALA A 48 6.59 -6.21 -5.75
CA ALA A 48 7.00 -7.55 -5.32
C ALA A 48 6.55 -7.85 -3.89
N ARG A 49 6.71 -6.87 -2.99
CA ARG A 49 6.23 -6.98 -1.60
C ARG A 49 4.71 -7.12 -1.52
N THR A 50 3.98 -6.34 -2.32
CA THR A 50 2.50 -6.42 -2.38
C THR A 50 2.05 -7.79 -2.86
N ALA A 51 2.61 -8.31 -3.95
CA ALA A 51 2.29 -9.64 -4.46
C ALA A 51 2.57 -10.75 -3.42
N ALA A 52 3.71 -10.66 -2.71
CA ALA A 52 4.04 -11.61 -1.64
C ALA A 52 3.07 -11.51 -0.44
N ILE A 53 2.59 -10.32 -0.10
CA ILE A 53 1.60 -10.11 0.96
C ILE A 53 0.23 -10.68 0.53
N GLU A 54 -0.18 -10.48 -0.71
CA GLU A 54 -1.42 -11.06 -1.26
C GLU A 54 -1.43 -12.58 -1.20
N LEU A 55 -0.31 -13.22 -1.57
CA LEU A 55 -0.17 -14.68 -1.42
C LEU A 55 -0.30 -15.10 0.05
N LYS A 56 0.35 -14.40 0.99
CA LYS A 56 0.21 -14.68 2.43
C LYS A 56 -1.24 -14.49 2.90
N SER A 57 -1.93 -13.47 2.40
CA SER A 57 -3.34 -13.23 2.69
C SER A 57 -4.22 -14.38 2.21
N THR A 58 -4.03 -14.84 0.96
CA THR A 58 -4.77 -15.96 0.39
C THR A 58 -4.53 -17.25 1.18
N ILE A 59 -3.29 -17.51 1.60
CA ILE A 59 -2.97 -18.66 2.46
C ILE A 59 -3.65 -18.53 3.83
N ALA A 60 -3.71 -17.33 4.40
CA ALA A 60 -4.41 -17.09 5.68
C ALA A 60 -5.92 -17.29 5.53
N GLN A 61 -6.53 -16.82 4.43
CA GLN A 61 -7.94 -17.04 4.11
C GLN A 61 -8.26 -18.54 3.99
N ARG A 62 -7.39 -19.32 3.34
CA ARG A 62 -7.53 -20.79 3.30
C ARG A 62 -7.49 -21.41 4.70
N LYS A 63 -6.56 -20.95 5.56
CA LYS A 63 -6.52 -21.40 6.97
C LYS A 63 -7.79 -21.02 7.72
N GLY A 64 -8.33 -19.81 7.50
CA GLY A 64 -9.61 -19.36 8.03
C GLY A 64 -10.76 -20.27 7.57
N TYR A 65 -10.78 -20.67 6.29
CA TYR A 65 -11.78 -21.61 5.79
C TYR A 65 -11.66 -22.99 6.46
N ILE A 66 -10.44 -23.51 6.61
CA ILE A 66 -10.18 -24.77 7.30
C ILE A 66 -10.65 -24.71 8.77
N SER A 67 -10.52 -23.55 9.42
CA SER A 67 -10.92 -23.37 10.82
C SER A 67 -12.42 -23.55 11.06
N LEU A 68 -13.26 -23.43 10.02
CA LEU A 68 -14.70 -23.69 10.13
C LEU A 68 -15.03 -25.15 10.52
N ALA A 69 -14.10 -26.08 10.25
CA ALA A 69 -14.23 -27.48 10.67
C ALA A 69 -13.81 -27.70 12.14
N LEU A 70 -13.17 -26.72 12.77
CA LEU A 70 -12.80 -26.80 14.18
C LEU A 70 -13.96 -26.40 15.09
N PRO A 71 -13.99 -26.84 16.37
CA PRO A 71 -14.99 -26.37 17.32
C PRO A 71 -14.96 -24.85 17.45
N GLN A 72 -16.14 -24.23 17.24
CA GLN A 72 -16.33 -22.79 17.40
C GLN A 72 -16.95 -22.53 18.77
N ILE A 73 -16.28 -21.75 19.60
CA ILE A 73 -16.76 -21.36 20.92
C ILE A 73 -16.98 -19.85 20.90
N SER A 74 -18.22 -19.44 21.14
CA SER A 74 -18.58 -18.02 21.27
C SER A 74 -19.17 -17.75 22.64
N ALA A 75 -18.80 -16.61 23.22
CA ALA A 75 -19.40 -16.11 24.45
C ALA A 75 -20.02 -14.75 24.15
N ASN A 76 -21.25 -14.57 24.62
CA ASN A 76 -21.95 -13.30 24.48
C ASN A 76 -22.47 -12.84 25.84
N VAL A 77 -22.35 -11.55 26.08
CA VAL A 77 -22.94 -10.86 27.26
C VAL A 77 -23.72 -9.69 26.72
N ASN A 78 -24.96 -9.63 27.05
CA ASN A 78 -25.85 -8.53 26.70
C ASN A 78 -26.44 -7.94 27.95
N TYR A 79 -26.24 -6.63 28.17
CA TYR A 79 -26.83 -5.86 29.23
C TYR A 79 -27.74 -4.81 28.62
N GLN A 80 -29.02 -4.85 29.05
CA GLN A 80 -30.06 -3.93 28.61
C GLN A 80 -30.67 -3.19 29.81
N TYR A 81 -30.61 -1.88 29.77
CA TYR A 81 -31.26 -1.00 30.73
C TYR A 81 -32.46 -0.34 30.09
N PHE A 82 -33.63 -0.60 30.66
CA PHE A 82 -34.88 0.07 30.25
C PHE A 82 -35.08 1.34 31.06
N TYR A 83 -34.87 2.48 30.44
CA TYR A 83 -35.18 3.78 31.05
C TYR A 83 -36.67 3.90 31.41
N LYS A 84 -37.55 3.29 30.58
CA LYS A 84 -39.00 3.23 30.83
C LYS A 84 -39.47 1.83 30.44
N LEU A 85 -40.10 1.14 31.42
CA LEU A 85 -40.63 -0.18 31.14
C LEU A 85 -41.85 -0.08 30.21
N PRO A 86 -42.04 -1.03 29.28
CA PRO A 86 -43.21 -1.08 28.44
C PRO A 86 -44.46 -1.28 29.32
N THR A 87 -45.44 -0.40 29.14
CA THR A 87 -46.70 -0.42 29.86
C THR A 87 -47.76 -0.96 28.92
N GLN A 88 -48.44 -2.01 29.34
CA GLN A 88 -49.56 -2.59 28.61
C GLN A 88 -50.85 -2.32 29.34
N MET A 89 -51.85 -1.85 28.61
CA MET A 89 -53.19 -1.63 29.17
C MET A 89 -53.92 -2.97 29.22
N MET A 90 -54.20 -3.43 30.44
CA MET A 90 -54.95 -4.67 30.67
C MET A 90 -56.29 -4.38 31.34
N PRO A 91 -57.37 -5.16 31.08
CA PRO A 91 -58.58 -5.13 31.87
C PRO A 91 -58.26 -5.37 33.34
N ASP A 92 -58.95 -4.73 34.23
CA ASP A 92 -58.78 -4.89 35.70
C ASP A 92 -59.29 -6.28 36.19
N ILE A 93 -58.54 -7.31 35.80
CA ILE A 93 -58.82 -8.70 36.18
C ILE A 93 -58.39 -8.95 37.61
N LEU A 94 -57.45 -8.19 38.16
CA LEU A 94 -56.92 -8.40 39.51
C LEU A 94 -57.96 -8.02 40.59
N THR A 95 -58.56 -6.88 40.41
CA THR A 95 -59.66 -6.46 41.39
C THR A 95 -60.80 -7.44 41.35
N THR A 96 -61.22 -7.86 40.16
CA THR A 96 -62.33 -8.85 40.05
C THR A 96 -61.95 -10.21 40.63
N ALA A 97 -60.70 -10.69 40.41
CA ALA A 97 -60.24 -11.98 40.95
C ALA A 97 -60.08 -11.95 42.49
N VAL A 98 -59.57 -10.83 43.02
CA VAL A 98 -59.44 -10.63 44.49
C VAL A 98 -60.74 -10.52 45.13
N ASP A 99 -61.68 -9.71 44.64
CA ASP A 99 -63.05 -9.58 45.18
C ASP A 99 -63.78 -10.90 45.13
N GLY A 100 -63.66 -11.65 44.00
CA GLY A 100 -64.27 -12.97 43.91
C GLY A 100 -63.69 -13.98 44.91
N SER A 101 -62.41 -13.94 45.19
CA SER A 101 -61.73 -14.76 46.20
C SER A 101 -62.21 -14.38 47.64
N LEU A 102 -62.31 -13.09 47.92
CA LEU A 102 -62.80 -12.61 49.23
C LEU A 102 -64.25 -12.99 49.51
N VAL A 103 -65.10 -12.93 48.51
CA VAL A 103 -66.49 -13.41 48.59
C VAL A 103 -66.52 -14.92 48.80
N GLN A 104 -65.73 -15.69 48.09
CA GLN A 104 -65.66 -17.15 48.20
C GLN A 104 -65.26 -17.62 49.62
N HIS A 105 -64.40 -16.85 50.29
CA HIS A 105 -63.88 -17.14 51.62
C HIS A 105 -64.80 -16.47 52.72
N GLY A 106 -65.90 -15.86 52.35
CA GLY A 106 -66.86 -15.22 53.30
C GLY A 106 -66.30 -13.97 53.99
N LEU A 107 -65.29 -13.37 53.48
CA LEU A 107 -64.59 -12.18 54.04
C LEU A 107 -65.31 -10.89 53.67
N ILE A 108 -66.02 -10.86 52.55
CA ILE A 108 -66.94 -9.77 52.14
C ILE A 108 -68.29 -10.34 51.64
N PRO A 109 -69.38 -9.67 51.82
CA PRO A 109 -70.65 -10.11 51.26
C PRO A 109 -70.69 -9.89 49.75
N PRO A 110 -71.42 -10.72 48.98
CA PRO A 110 -71.49 -10.62 47.52
C PRO A 110 -71.94 -9.26 46.98
N GLU A 111 -72.69 -8.54 47.76
CA GLU A 111 -73.21 -7.18 47.44
C GLU A 111 -72.11 -6.11 47.42
N GLN A 112 -70.96 -6.37 48.02
CA GLN A 112 -69.82 -5.47 48.06
C GLN A 112 -68.80 -5.78 46.94
N MET A 113 -69.03 -6.81 46.13
CA MET A 113 -68.19 -7.11 44.96
C MET A 113 -68.39 -6.01 43.95
N LYS A 114 -67.28 -5.37 43.57
CA LYS A 114 -67.30 -4.38 42.49
C LYS A 114 -67.56 -5.08 41.14
N PRO A 115 -68.57 -4.55 40.38
CA PRO A 115 -68.75 -5.11 39.01
C PRO A 115 -67.46 -4.98 38.20
N ALA A 116 -67.24 -5.98 37.38
CA ALA A 116 -66.12 -5.96 36.46
C ALA A 116 -66.13 -4.64 35.67
N SER A 117 -65.13 -3.85 35.87
CA SER A 117 -64.94 -2.56 35.16
C SER A 117 -64.28 -2.80 33.84
N ASP A 118 -64.81 -2.21 32.75
CA ASP A 118 -64.11 -2.15 31.45
C ASP A 118 -62.91 -1.17 31.48
N GLU A 119 -62.62 -0.62 32.67
CA GLU A 119 -61.46 0.27 32.84
C GLU A 119 -60.17 -0.51 32.75
N LYS A 120 -59.30 -0.05 31.83
CA LYS A 120 -58.00 -0.66 31.61
C LYS A 120 -56.96 -0.03 32.54
N ILE A 121 -56.29 -0.88 33.31
CA ILE A 121 -55.23 -0.47 34.22
C ILE A 121 -53.86 -0.61 33.47
N PRO A 122 -52.94 0.36 33.62
CA PRO A 122 -51.62 0.26 33.06
C PRO A 122 -50.74 -0.69 33.89
N VAL A 123 -50.35 -1.82 33.31
CA VAL A 123 -49.48 -2.80 33.97
C VAL A 123 -48.11 -2.75 33.29
N GLN A 124 -47.07 -2.60 34.08
CA GLN A 124 -45.68 -2.61 33.61
C GLN A 124 -45.14 -4.03 33.70
N PHE A 125 -44.64 -4.54 32.58
CA PHE A 125 -44.03 -5.86 32.51
C PHE A 125 -42.52 -5.75 32.24
N GLY A 126 -41.73 -6.51 33.01
CA GLY A 126 -40.30 -6.61 32.84
C GLY A 126 -39.49 -6.04 34.00
N THR A 127 -38.20 -6.12 33.83
CA THR A 127 -37.21 -5.59 34.79
C THR A 127 -36.46 -4.43 34.17
N THR A 128 -36.12 -3.42 34.97
CA THR A 128 -35.34 -2.26 34.53
C THR A 128 -33.94 -2.66 34.02
N ASN A 129 -33.38 -3.69 34.61
CA ASN A 129 -32.08 -4.23 34.26
C ASN A 129 -32.25 -5.67 33.76
N ASN A 130 -31.73 -5.93 32.58
CA ASN A 130 -31.72 -7.27 32.01
C ASN A 130 -30.28 -7.62 31.61
N LEU A 131 -29.68 -8.61 32.25
CA LEU A 131 -28.39 -9.13 31.94
C LEU A 131 -28.52 -10.57 31.45
N SER A 132 -28.08 -10.83 30.24
CA SER A 132 -27.99 -12.20 29.69
C SER A 132 -26.56 -12.52 29.32
N ALA A 133 -26.10 -13.66 29.74
CA ALA A 133 -24.78 -14.21 29.36
C ALA A 133 -24.97 -15.64 28.83
N GLY A 134 -24.31 -15.93 27.74
CA GLY A 134 -24.39 -17.24 27.10
C GLY A 134 -23.05 -17.65 26.55
N VAL A 135 -22.80 -18.96 26.59
CA VAL A 135 -21.67 -19.60 25.88
C VAL A 135 -22.24 -20.66 24.96
N THR A 136 -21.86 -20.56 23.69
CA THR A 136 -22.31 -21.52 22.67
C THR A 136 -21.08 -22.20 22.07
N ALA A 137 -21.07 -23.52 22.02
CA ALA A 137 -20.09 -24.32 21.32
C ALA A 137 -20.76 -25.03 20.14
N SER A 138 -20.21 -24.86 18.95
CA SER A 138 -20.67 -25.52 17.72
C SER A 138 -19.53 -26.14 16.96
N GLN A 139 -19.77 -27.27 16.32
CA GLN A 139 -18.75 -27.93 15.49
C GLN A 139 -19.41 -28.50 14.24
N LEU A 140 -18.74 -28.26 13.10
CA LEU A 140 -19.11 -28.86 11.84
C LEU A 140 -18.74 -30.35 11.87
N VAL A 141 -19.72 -31.23 11.81
CA VAL A 141 -19.49 -32.70 11.76
C VAL A 141 -19.37 -33.17 10.32
N PHE A 142 -20.27 -32.74 9.45
CA PHE A 142 -20.27 -33.06 8.03
C PHE A 142 -21.00 -31.98 7.23
N ASP A 143 -20.35 -31.54 6.14
CA ASP A 143 -20.93 -30.68 5.12
C ASP A 143 -20.26 -30.93 3.78
N GLY A 144 -21.02 -31.39 2.77
CA GLY A 144 -20.51 -31.63 1.41
C GLY A 144 -19.98 -30.35 0.72
N ILE A 145 -20.59 -29.19 1.01
CA ILE A 145 -20.17 -27.89 0.46
C ILE A 145 -18.80 -27.50 1.02
N PHE A 146 -18.53 -27.82 2.28
CA PHE A 146 -17.24 -27.56 2.91
C PHE A 146 -16.08 -28.21 2.14
N PHE A 147 -16.23 -29.46 1.70
CA PHE A 147 -15.16 -30.15 0.95
C PHE A 147 -14.93 -29.57 -0.44
N VAL A 148 -15.98 -29.13 -1.13
CA VAL A 148 -15.86 -28.44 -2.41
C VAL A 148 -15.16 -27.08 -2.21
N GLY A 149 -15.57 -26.33 -1.20
CA GLY A 149 -14.93 -25.05 -0.85
C GLY A 149 -13.47 -25.21 -0.44
N LEU A 150 -13.12 -26.27 0.29
CA LEU A 150 -11.73 -26.56 0.66
C LEU A 150 -10.84 -26.78 -0.58
N LYS A 151 -11.36 -27.48 -1.59
CA LYS A 151 -10.66 -27.67 -2.87
C LYS A 151 -10.56 -26.36 -3.64
N ALA A 152 -11.62 -25.56 -3.67
CA ALA A 152 -11.63 -24.25 -4.31
C ALA A 152 -10.60 -23.28 -3.68
N THR A 153 -10.51 -23.24 -2.33
CA THR A 153 -9.51 -22.41 -1.66
C THR A 153 -8.06 -22.87 -1.91
N ALA A 154 -7.83 -24.18 -2.16
CA ALA A 154 -6.52 -24.67 -2.57
C ALA A 154 -6.15 -24.14 -3.97
N MET A 155 -7.09 -24.18 -4.92
CA MET A 155 -6.89 -23.62 -6.27
C MET A 155 -6.64 -22.10 -6.25
N LEU A 156 -7.31 -21.37 -5.35
CA LEU A 156 -7.05 -19.95 -5.17
C LEU A 156 -5.62 -19.65 -4.70
N VAL A 157 -5.06 -20.50 -3.82
CA VAL A 157 -3.65 -20.36 -3.41
C VAL A 157 -2.72 -20.60 -4.60
N ASP A 158 -2.99 -21.60 -5.45
CA ASP A 158 -2.16 -21.87 -6.62
C ASP A 158 -2.28 -20.76 -7.66
N LEU A 159 -3.49 -20.22 -7.88
CA LEU A 159 -3.68 -19.01 -8.70
C LEU A 159 -2.90 -17.82 -8.15
N SER A 160 -2.92 -17.61 -6.83
CA SER A 160 -2.17 -16.52 -6.19
C SER A 160 -0.65 -16.68 -6.33
N LYS A 161 -0.11 -17.92 -6.32
CA LYS A 161 1.31 -18.19 -6.63
C LYS A 161 1.64 -17.80 -8.06
N ALA A 162 0.83 -18.25 -9.03
CA ALA A 162 1.02 -17.87 -10.43
C ALA A 162 0.94 -16.36 -10.65
N SER A 163 0.06 -15.65 -9.90
CA SER A 163 -0.01 -14.20 -9.91
C SER A 163 1.26 -13.54 -9.37
N VAL A 164 1.93 -14.12 -8.36
CA VAL A 164 3.24 -13.64 -7.90
C VAL A 164 4.28 -13.77 -9.01
N ASP A 165 4.37 -14.94 -9.66
CA ASP A 165 5.33 -15.18 -10.73
C ASP A 165 5.11 -14.19 -11.89
N LYS A 166 3.86 -13.95 -12.28
CA LYS A 166 3.48 -12.91 -13.25
C LYS A 166 3.96 -11.53 -12.82
N SER A 167 3.70 -11.14 -11.58
CA SER A 167 4.11 -9.84 -11.05
C SER A 167 5.63 -9.66 -11.09
N LEU A 168 6.40 -10.72 -10.80
CA LEU A 168 7.86 -10.67 -10.88
C LEU A 168 8.38 -10.47 -12.31
N ILE A 169 7.73 -11.08 -13.31
CA ILE A 169 8.06 -10.88 -14.73
C ILE A 169 7.73 -9.42 -15.14
N GLU A 170 6.57 -8.93 -14.76
CA GLU A 170 6.15 -7.53 -15.03
C GLU A 170 7.10 -6.52 -14.39
N ILE A 171 7.55 -6.76 -13.15
CA ILE A 171 8.51 -5.90 -12.45
C ILE A 171 9.83 -5.87 -13.23
N LYS A 172 10.37 -7.04 -13.59
CA LYS A 172 11.60 -7.12 -14.37
C LYS A 172 11.50 -6.36 -15.70
N SER A 173 10.38 -6.52 -16.41
CA SER A 173 10.13 -5.81 -17.66
C SER A 173 10.07 -4.29 -17.47
N SER A 174 9.33 -3.83 -16.46
CA SER A 174 9.17 -2.39 -16.17
C SER A 174 10.48 -1.74 -15.76
N VAL A 175 11.27 -2.41 -14.90
CA VAL A 175 12.57 -1.90 -14.44
C VAL A 175 13.58 -1.89 -15.57
N ALA A 176 13.63 -2.94 -16.41
CA ALA A 176 14.49 -2.96 -17.59
C ALA A 176 14.15 -1.80 -18.54
N GLN A 177 12.86 -1.58 -18.80
CA GLN A 177 12.43 -0.47 -19.64
C GLN A 177 12.83 0.89 -19.07
N ALA A 178 12.61 1.12 -17.76
CA ALA A 178 13.01 2.35 -17.10
C ALA A 178 14.53 2.54 -17.12
N TYR A 179 15.30 1.47 -16.91
CA TYR A 179 16.76 1.49 -16.97
C TYR A 179 17.27 1.93 -18.36
N TYR A 180 16.72 1.35 -19.43
CA TYR A 180 17.06 1.75 -20.80
C TYR A 180 16.67 3.19 -21.10
N VAL A 181 15.53 3.67 -20.61
CA VAL A 181 15.09 5.07 -20.79
C VAL A 181 16.11 6.04 -20.17
N VAL A 182 16.65 5.74 -18.98
CA VAL A 182 17.71 6.55 -18.36
C VAL A 182 18.98 6.54 -19.22
N LEU A 183 19.40 5.37 -19.70
CA LEU A 183 20.60 5.28 -20.55
C LEU A 183 20.45 6.07 -21.86
N VAL A 184 19.28 5.95 -22.53
CA VAL A 184 18.98 6.71 -23.77
C VAL A 184 18.95 8.22 -23.49
N ALA A 185 18.39 8.66 -22.37
CA ALA A 185 18.38 10.07 -22.00
C ALA A 185 19.81 10.60 -21.76
N LYS A 186 20.66 9.84 -21.07
CA LYS A 186 22.08 10.18 -20.88
C LYS A 186 22.86 10.25 -22.20
N GLU A 187 22.67 9.29 -23.08
CA GLU A 187 23.31 9.28 -24.40
C GLU A 187 22.83 10.48 -25.25
N SER A 188 21.53 10.79 -25.21
CA SER A 188 20.98 11.97 -25.88
C SER A 188 21.62 13.26 -25.36
N ARG A 189 21.92 13.33 -24.06
CA ARG A 189 22.59 14.48 -23.45
C ARG A 189 24.03 14.63 -23.97
N LEU A 190 24.77 13.53 -24.11
CA LEU A 190 26.13 13.52 -24.67
C LEU A 190 26.17 13.99 -26.13
N ILE A 191 25.20 13.55 -26.94
CA ILE A 191 25.05 13.99 -28.32
C ILE A 191 24.76 15.50 -28.40
N LEU A 192 23.85 16.01 -27.54
CA LEU A 192 23.53 17.43 -27.46
C LEU A 192 24.79 18.25 -27.07
N ASP A 193 25.56 17.78 -26.09
CA ASP A 193 26.79 18.44 -25.66
C ASP A 193 27.81 18.54 -26.79
N SER A 194 28.06 17.43 -27.51
CA SER A 194 28.92 17.42 -28.68
C SER A 194 28.44 18.38 -29.76
N THR A 195 27.13 18.44 -30.00
CA THR A 195 26.50 19.32 -30.99
C THR A 195 26.65 20.78 -30.58
N TYR A 196 26.36 21.10 -29.30
CA TYR A 196 26.50 22.44 -28.72
C TYR A 196 27.94 22.96 -28.88
N ASN A 197 28.94 22.12 -28.53
CA ASN A 197 30.37 22.49 -28.63
C ASN A 197 30.77 22.79 -30.08
N LYS A 198 30.33 21.94 -31.05
CA LYS A 198 30.59 22.20 -32.46
C LYS A 198 29.93 23.48 -32.98
N MET A 199 28.67 23.69 -32.63
CA MET A 199 27.94 24.90 -33.06
C MET A 199 28.52 26.18 -32.44
N ASN A 200 29.03 26.10 -31.20
CA ASN A 200 29.66 27.23 -30.55
C ASN A 200 30.98 27.61 -31.26
N VAL A 201 31.77 26.62 -31.70
CA VAL A 201 32.97 26.87 -32.54
C VAL A 201 32.60 27.54 -33.85
N ILE A 202 31.54 27.06 -34.52
CA ILE A 202 31.03 27.67 -35.78
C ILE A 202 30.58 29.11 -35.53
N LEU A 203 29.84 29.36 -34.44
CA LEU A 203 29.43 30.71 -34.10
C LEU A 203 30.60 31.69 -33.91
N GLU A 204 31.63 31.25 -33.18
CA GLU A 204 32.83 32.09 -32.98
C GLU A 204 33.56 32.38 -34.29
N GLN A 205 33.70 31.39 -35.17
CA GLN A 205 34.27 31.57 -36.53
C GLN A 205 33.43 32.56 -37.36
N THR A 206 32.08 32.42 -37.34
CA THR A 206 31.17 33.28 -38.08
C THR A 206 31.24 34.73 -37.57
N LYS A 207 31.38 34.94 -36.25
CA LYS A 207 31.64 36.29 -35.68
C LYS A 207 32.92 36.91 -36.20
N GLN A 208 33.98 36.11 -36.35
CA GLN A 208 35.25 36.64 -36.92
C GLN A 208 35.07 37.01 -38.39
N PHE A 209 34.34 36.22 -39.19
CA PHE A 209 34.06 36.58 -40.60
C PHE A 209 33.16 37.81 -40.72
N GLN A 210 32.19 37.98 -39.83
CA GLN A 210 31.34 39.16 -39.77
C GLN A 210 32.15 40.40 -39.41
N ALA A 211 33.07 40.32 -38.43
CA ALA A 211 33.95 41.42 -38.06
C ALA A 211 34.88 41.88 -39.22
N ASN A 212 35.19 40.97 -40.16
CA ASN A 212 35.95 41.26 -41.37
C ASN A 212 35.04 41.65 -42.56
N GLY A 213 33.72 41.76 -42.39
CA GLY A 213 32.79 42.20 -43.42
C GLY A 213 32.39 41.12 -44.45
N PHE A 214 32.68 39.85 -44.21
CA PHE A 214 32.37 38.72 -45.13
C PHE A 214 30.99 38.10 -44.91
N ILE A 215 30.35 38.33 -43.77
CA ILE A 215 29.08 37.72 -43.39
C ILE A 215 28.19 38.81 -42.79
N GLU A 216 26.86 38.68 -42.97
CA GLU A 216 25.85 39.61 -42.44
C GLU A 216 25.62 39.40 -40.92
N GLU A 217 25.24 40.43 -40.21
CA GLU A 217 24.93 40.35 -38.77
C GLU A 217 23.78 39.38 -38.49
N THR A 218 22.78 39.34 -39.37
CA THR A 218 21.65 38.45 -39.30
C THR A 218 22.02 36.95 -39.24
N ASP A 219 23.10 36.57 -39.93
CA ASP A 219 23.60 35.19 -39.91
C ASP A 219 24.23 34.81 -38.57
N VAL A 220 24.94 35.77 -37.93
CA VAL A 220 25.51 35.60 -36.58
C VAL A 220 24.39 35.49 -35.55
N GLU A 221 23.32 36.33 -35.68
CA GLU A 221 22.19 36.28 -34.78
C GLU A 221 21.42 34.98 -34.89
N GLN A 222 21.20 34.46 -36.09
CA GLN A 222 20.55 33.14 -36.31
C GLN A 222 21.36 32.01 -35.67
N LEU A 223 22.68 31.98 -35.85
CA LEU A 223 23.56 30.99 -35.20
C LEU A 223 23.56 31.13 -33.69
N SER A 224 23.57 32.37 -33.18
CA SER A 224 23.50 32.64 -31.73
C SER A 224 22.18 32.11 -31.12
N LEU A 225 21.04 32.34 -31.80
CA LEU A 225 19.76 31.76 -31.40
C LEU A 225 19.78 30.24 -31.41
N MET A 226 20.39 29.63 -32.43
CA MET A 226 20.52 28.18 -32.54
C MET A 226 21.34 27.59 -31.39
N VAL A 227 22.50 28.20 -31.03
CA VAL A 227 23.31 27.83 -29.86
C VAL A 227 22.53 27.98 -28.56
N SER A 228 21.80 29.10 -28.41
CA SER A 228 20.96 29.31 -27.24
C SER A 228 19.86 28.25 -27.10
N ASN A 229 19.21 27.90 -28.22
CA ASN A 229 18.18 26.85 -28.24
C ASN A 229 18.78 25.45 -27.87
N LEU A 230 20.00 25.14 -28.34
CA LEU A 230 20.69 23.92 -27.95
C LEU A 230 20.99 23.90 -26.45
N LYS A 231 21.44 25.01 -25.87
CA LYS A 231 21.64 25.13 -24.43
C LYS A 231 20.36 24.88 -23.64
N ASN A 232 19.27 25.52 -24.03
CA ASN A 232 17.97 25.28 -23.40
C ASN A 232 17.53 23.82 -23.51
N LYS A 233 17.80 23.18 -24.68
CA LYS A 233 17.49 21.75 -24.88
C LYS A 233 18.33 20.85 -23.99
N MET A 234 19.60 21.17 -23.75
CA MET A 234 20.47 20.46 -22.82
C MET A 234 19.91 20.53 -21.38
N GLU A 235 19.56 21.73 -20.92
CA GLU A 235 18.96 21.92 -19.58
C GLU A 235 17.62 21.17 -19.41
N MET A 236 16.81 21.12 -20.48
CA MET A 236 15.59 20.30 -20.46
C MET A 236 15.90 18.82 -20.36
N THR A 237 16.95 18.38 -21.08
CA THR A 237 17.37 16.96 -21.06
C THR A 237 17.94 16.59 -19.69
N ASP A 238 18.71 17.47 -19.03
CA ASP A 238 19.20 17.26 -17.67
C ASP A 238 18.05 17.03 -16.70
N ARG A 239 17.03 17.90 -16.70
CA ARG A 239 15.82 17.72 -15.89
C ARG A 239 15.04 16.43 -16.22
N ASN A 240 15.05 16.04 -17.49
CA ASN A 240 14.42 14.79 -17.90
C ASN A 240 15.20 13.57 -17.39
N ILE A 241 16.53 13.62 -17.37
CA ILE A 241 17.38 12.56 -16.80
C ILE A 241 17.09 12.38 -15.33
N ASP A 242 16.98 13.47 -14.57
CA ASP A 242 16.63 13.42 -13.15
C ASP A 242 15.27 12.72 -12.97
N LEU A 243 14.26 13.18 -13.71
CA LEU A 243 12.90 12.63 -13.61
C LEU A 243 12.82 11.13 -13.96
N VAL A 244 13.48 10.68 -15.04
CA VAL A 244 13.45 9.26 -15.42
C VAL A 244 14.30 8.41 -14.48
N THR A 245 15.31 8.99 -13.84
CA THR A 245 16.12 8.33 -12.80
C THR A 245 15.29 8.13 -11.54
N ASP A 246 14.55 9.15 -11.10
CA ASP A 246 13.60 9.05 -9.97
C ASP A 246 12.53 7.99 -10.24
N LEU A 247 12.02 7.93 -11.48
CA LEU A 247 11.06 6.90 -11.88
C LEU A 247 11.65 5.49 -11.78
N LEU A 248 12.92 5.30 -12.20
CA LEU A 248 13.62 4.04 -12.06
C LEU A 248 13.76 3.66 -10.57
N GLN A 249 14.19 4.59 -9.72
CA GLN A 249 14.30 4.38 -8.27
C GLN A 249 12.97 3.95 -7.65
N LEU A 250 11.90 4.65 -8.01
CA LEU A 250 10.55 4.30 -7.55
C LEU A 250 10.14 2.88 -7.95
N GLN A 251 10.45 2.48 -9.20
CA GLN A 251 10.15 1.12 -9.69
C GLN A 251 11.00 0.06 -9.00
N MET A 252 12.25 0.38 -8.66
CA MET A 252 13.13 -0.48 -7.87
C MET A 252 12.71 -0.56 -6.39
N GLY A 253 11.87 0.36 -5.90
CA GLY A 253 11.48 0.46 -4.49
C GLY A 253 12.54 1.12 -3.63
N MET A 254 13.36 1.98 -4.24
CA MET A 254 14.33 2.84 -3.55
C MET A 254 13.70 4.17 -3.15
N ASP A 255 14.36 4.86 -2.23
CA ASP A 255 14.05 6.25 -1.92
C ASP A 255 14.58 7.16 -3.04
N ILE A 256 13.78 8.14 -3.44
CA ILE A 256 14.11 9.09 -4.52
C ILE A 256 15.30 9.99 -4.11
N ASP A 257 15.47 10.22 -2.80
CA ASP A 257 16.57 11.05 -2.28
C ASP A 257 17.93 10.32 -2.26
N GLU A 258 17.99 9.01 -2.54
CA GLU A 258 19.24 8.26 -2.60
C GLU A 258 19.85 8.36 -4.01
N PRO A 259 21.01 9.01 -4.22
CA PRO A 259 21.61 9.10 -5.54
C PRO A 259 22.05 7.74 -6.05
N ILE A 260 21.72 7.44 -7.32
CA ILE A 260 22.13 6.20 -7.99
C ILE A 260 23.00 6.48 -9.22
N LEU A 261 23.92 5.56 -9.50
CA LEU A 261 24.71 5.54 -10.72
C LEU A 261 24.41 4.26 -11.51
N LEU A 262 24.23 4.40 -12.81
CA LEU A 262 24.14 3.27 -13.73
C LEU A 262 25.55 2.95 -14.24
N LYS A 263 25.95 1.68 -14.10
CA LYS A 263 27.27 1.19 -14.50
C LYS A 263 27.35 0.86 -15.98
N ASP A 264 26.22 0.47 -16.57
CA ASP A 264 26.20 0.00 -17.95
C ASP A 264 26.17 1.17 -18.93
N ASP A 265 26.78 0.94 -20.07
CA ASP A 265 26.71 1.79 -21.24
C ASP A 265 25.70 1.24 -22.26
N LEU A 266 24.94 2.15 -22.90
CA LEU A 266 23.87 1.78 -23.84
C LEU A 266 24.37 0.94 -24.99
N MET A 267 25.54 1.31 -25.58
CA MET A 267 26.11 0.62 -26.73
C MET A 267 26.57 -0.78 -26.37
N THR A 268 27.19 -0.94 -25.20
CA THR A 268 27.62 -2.25 -24.68
C THR A 268 26.45 -3.21 -24.48
N LEU A 269 25.34 -2.73 -23.91
CA LEU A 269 24.14 -3.55 -23.74
C LEU A 269 23.47 -3.90 -25.07
N LEU A 270 23.50 -2.98 -26.05
CA LEU A 270 23.00 -3.24 -27.40
C LEU A 270 23.79 -4.32 -28.10
N ASP A 271 25.15 -4.24 -28.05
CA ASP A 271 26.03 -5.24 -28.63
C ASP A 271 25.83 -6.62 -27.99
N GLN A 272 25.63 -6.68 -26.66
CA GLN A 272 25.32 -7.92 -25.96
C GLN A 272 23.95 -8.49 -26.40
N ALA A 273 22.95 -7.63 -26.57
CA ALA A 273 21.61 -8.04 -27.03
C ALA A 273 21.68 -8.61 -28.48
N ILE A 274 22.43 -7.99 -29.37
CA ILE A 274 22.65 -8.45 -30.73
C ILE A 274 23.41 -9.79 -30.72
N ALA A 275 24.49 -9.88 -29.94
CA ALA A 275 25.29 -11.10 -29.85
C ALA A 275 24.54 -12.29 -29.25
N SER A 276 23.56 -12.05 -28.38
CA SER A 276 22.76 -13.10 -27.77
C SER A 276 21.72 -13.71 -28.71
N ASN A 277 21.58 -13.20 -29.93
CA ASN A 277 20.61 -13.68 -30.94
C ASN A 277 19.19 -13.85 -30.42
N ILE A 278 18.74 -12.94 -29.53
CA ILE A 278 17.41 -13.00 -28.87
C ILE A 278 16.30 -13.04 -29.91
N ALA A 279 16.51 -12.38 -31.07
CA ALA A 279 15.54 -12.32 -32.16
C ALA A 279 15.30 -13.68 -32.84
N ASP A 280 16.26 -14.60 -32.80
CA ASP A 280 16.18 -15.93 -33.44
C ASP A 280 15.64 -17.04 -32.51
N LYS A 281 15.44 -16.77 -31.23
CA LYS A 281 14.82 -17.74 -30.34
C LYS A 281 13.35 -17.91 -30.70
N GLN A 282 12.97 -19.12 -31.11
CA GLN A 282 11.57 -19.47 -31.33
C GLN A 282 10.79 -19.22 -30.06
N PHE A 283 9.71 -18.44 -30.19
CA PHE A 283 8.79 -18.19 -29.09
C PHE A 283 8.00 -19.47 -28.80
N ASP A 284 8.18 -20.02 -27.59
CA ASP A 284 7.44 -21.18 -27.12
C ASP A 284 6.13 -20.74 -26.47
N VAL A 285 5.03 -20.85 -27.22
CA VAL A 285 3.69 -20.47 -26.76
C VAL A 285 3.26 -21.27 -25.54
N ASN A 286 3.66 -22.55 -25.43
CA ASN A 286 3.23 -23.42 -24.33
C ASN A 286 3.93 -23.09 -22.99
N ASN A 287 5.02 -22.38 -23.06
CA ASN A 287 5.81 -21.99 -21.88
C ASN A 287 5.71 -20.48 -21.59
N HIS A 288 4.83 -19.78 -22.33
CA HIS A 288 4.57 -18.36 -22.11
C HIS A 288 3.52 -18.17 -21.02
N PHE A 289 3.74 -17.17 -20.19
CA PHE A 289 2.97 -16.89 -18.99
C PHE A 289 1.49 -16.50 -19.27
N ASP A 290 1.20 -15.92 -20.45
CA ASP A 290 -0.13 -15.46 -20.84
C ASP A 290 -0.99 -16.53 -21.53
N PHE A 291 -0.47 -17.75 -21.69
CA PHE A 291 -1.14 -18.92 -22.23
C PHE A 291 -1.05 -20.09 -21.26
#